data_a78d90be1e0f93a3c9384a6c96fbbb67
#
_entry.id   a78d90be1e0f93a3c9384a6c96fbbb67
#
_cell.length_a   1.000
_cell.length_b   1.000
_cell.length_c   1.000
_cell.angle_alpha   90.00
_cell.angle_beta   90.00
_cell.angle_gamma   90.00
#
_symmetry.space_group_name_H-M   'P 1'
#
loop_
_entity.id
_entity.type
_entity.pdbx_description
1 polymer ?
#
loop_
_entity_poly.entity_id
_entity_poly.type
_entity_poly.pdbx_seq_one_letter_code
_entity_poly.pdbx_strand_id
1 'polypeptide(L)'
;MKQINAFFLIITAVQKYHRRFLLLLTMLSVATFAQSQIKVETSETVELMAILSRTAEFQEYCMDMGGQYTKDTETWFAPYKNHPIISYYQELRSYFGISYDAVMSMAINLAVDGNGVKMLTDKSGLERRWHNVEIDTFLVKLNQFYTDTHFHDFYMQHQKFYESVLKTYETNVMQYFHQDWYPRFYGTEPTDLFRVVIGFTNGAGNYGPSRQLPNQPKEVFAICGYRVDENTGKAYENGLDYASTLIHEFNHSFVNPLYETHAEQLAPIGEKLLNLSYRGMNSQAYRNIITVINESVVRAAVIIYMQENGFTAEQVKAEMYDQIGCAFNWMPELVSTLQDYTKHRNRYKTLADYYPEIVKCLSKYLKEETKRIEKPL
;
A
#
# COMPACT_ATOMS: atom_id res chain seq x y z
N MET A 1 -32.01 -63.21 24.65
CA MET A 1 -32.28 -62.37 23.45
C MET A 1 -32.59 -60.89 23.74
N LYS A 2 -33.27 -60.51 24.82
CA LYS A 2 -33.56 -59.07 25.10
C LYS A 2 -32.32 -58.20 25.48
N GLN A 3 -31.26 -58.75 26.08
CA GLN A 3 -30.08 -58.02 26.47
C GLN A 3 -29.10 -57.71 25.28
N ILE A 4 -29.10 -58.54 24.23
CA ILE A 4 -28.23 -58.33 23.05
C ILE A 4 -28.79 -57.21 22.18
N ASN A 5 -30.09 -57.01 22.09
CA ASN A 5 -30.68 -55.91 21.32
C ASN A 5 -30.47 -54.53 21.97
N ALA A 6 -30.36 -54.44 23.32
CA ALA A 6 -30.09 -53.19 24.01
C ALA A 6 -28.65 -52.73 23.77
N PHE A 7 -27.70 -53.68 23.71
CA PHE A 7 -26.29 -53.35 23.47
C PHE A 7 -26.02 -52.86 22.05
N PHE A 8 -26.70 -53.43 21.03
CA PHE A 8 -26.63 -52.94 19.65
C PHE A 8 -27.25 -51.56 19.46
N LEU A 9 -28.34 -51.25 20.17
CA LEU A 9 -28.96 -49.92 20.14
C LEU A 9 -28.08 -48.83 20.77
N ILE A 10 -27.34 -49.15 21.81
CA ILE A 10 -26.42 -48.23 22.46
C ILE A 10 -25.19 -47.95 21.54
N ILE A 11 -24.64 -48.99 20.89
CA ILE A 11 -23.50 -48.81 19.96
C ILE A 11 -23.89 -47.96 18.74
N THR A 12 -25.07 -48.17 18.16
CA THR A 12 -25.58 -47.37 17.05
C THR A 12 -25.90 -45.93 17.45
N ALA A 13 -26.37 -45.68 18.67
CA ALA A 13 -26.57 -44.33 19.19
C ALA A 13 -25.22 -43.59 19.39
N VAL A 14 -24.22 -44.24 20.01
CA VAL A 14 -22.87 -43.66 20.23
C VAL A 14 -22.19 -43.39 18.92
N GLN A 15 -22.28 -44.28 17.91
CA GLN A 15 -21.70 -43.99 16.57
C GLN A 15 -22.41 -42.85 15.85
N LYS A 16 -23.72 -42.69 16.03
CA LYS A 16 -24.50 -41.57 15.46
C LYS A 16 -24.15 -40.22 16.14
N TYR A 17 -23.91 -40.24 17.46
CA TYR A 17 -23.43 -39.07 18.20
C TYR A 17 -21.98 -38.73 17.86
N HIS A 18 -21.07 -39.70 17.70
CA HIS A 18 -19.71 -39.49 17.27
C HIS A 18 -19.64 -38.90 15.84
N ARG A 19 -20.42 -39.41 14.91
CA ARG A 19 -20.52 -38.86 13.55
C ARG A 19 -21.08 -37.44 13.54
N ARG A 20 -22.05 -37.09 14.35
CA ARG A 20 -22.60 -35.74 14.48
C ARG A 20 -21.61 -34.81 15.18
N PHE A 21 -20.86 -35.29 16.14
CA PHE A 21 -19.81 -34.52 16.82
C PHE A 21 -18.61 -34.29 15.93
N LEU A 22 -18.18 -35.26 15.11
CA LEU A 22 -17.16 -35.07 14.07
C LEU A 22 -17.63 -34.12 12.96
N LEU A 23 -18.90 -34.18 12.53
CA LEU A 23 -19.46 -33.23 11.58
C LEU A 23 -19.58 -31.81 12.14
N LEU A 24 -19.89 -31.68 13.44
CA LEU A 24 -19.85 -30.38 14.13
C LEU A 24 -18.41 -29.86 14.34
N LEU A 25 -17.46 -30.73 14.64
CA LEU A 25 -16.04 -30.36 14.70
C LEU A 25 -15.46 -30.01 13.31
N THR A 26 -15.87 -30.67 12.23
CA THR A 26 -15.50 -30.30 10.86
C THR A 26 -16.23 -29.05 10.38
N MET A 27 -17.43 -28.75 10.86
CA MET A 27 -18.09 -27.45 10.62
C MET A 27 -17.54 -26.33 11.51
N LEU A 28 -16.99 -26.63 12.68
CA LEU A 28 -16.26 -25.62 13.48
C LEU A 28 -14.81 -25.40 13.02
N SER A 29 -14.22 -26.29 12.24
CA SER A 29 -12.90 -26.11 11.62
C SER A 29 -12.97 -25.50 10.21
N VAL A 30 -14.14 -25.28 9.65
CA VAL A 30 -14.45 -24.15 8.77
C VAL A 30 -14.71 -22.95 9.69
N ALA A 31 -13.83 -22.77 10.70
CA ALA A 31 -13.67 -21.48 11.33
C ALA A 31 -13.36 -20.52 10.18
N THR A 32 -14.39 -19.80 9.77
CA THR A 32 -14.26 -18.42 9.44
C THR A 32 -12.82 -17.96 9.67
N PHE A 33 -11.98 -17.98 8.66
CA PHE A 33 -11.15 -16.83 8.43
C PHE A 33 -12.18 -15.71 8.27
N ALA A 34 -12.69 -15.21 9.38
CA ALA A 34 -13.25 -13.89 9.44
C ALA A 34 -12.08 -13.05 8.95
N GLN A 35 -12.14 -12.67 7.70
CA GLN A 35 -11.19 -11.79 7.07
C GLN A 35 -11.15 -10.61 8.01
N SER A 36 -10.08 -10.49 8.81
CA SER A 36 -10.00 -9.46 9.83
C SER A 36 -10.14 -8.15 9.09
N GLN A 37 -11.16 -7.38 9.44
CA GLN A 37 -11.35 -6.06 8.85
C GLN A 37 -10.02 -5.32 8.95
N ILE A 38 -9.54 -4.79 7.83
CA ILE A 38 -8.28 -4.05 7.79
C ILE A 38 -8.35 -2.94 8.82
N LYS A 39 -7.41 -2.95 9.76
CA LYS A 39 -7.34 -1.97 10.84
C LYS A 39 -6.58 -0.75 10.37
N VAL A 40 -7.15 0.43 10.62
CA VAL A 40 -6.43 1.70 10.48
C VAL A 40 -5.69 1.96 11.79
N GLU A 41 -4.40 2.21 11.70
CA GLU A 41 -3.55 2.37 12.87
C GLU A 41 -2.56 3.53 12.71
N THR A 42 -1.96 3.96 13.80
CA THR A 42 -0.79 4.82 13.83
C THR A 42 0.44 3.99 14.20
N SER A 43 1.63 4.47 13.85
CA SER A 43 2.87 3.78 14.14
C SER A 43 3.92 4.76 14.64
N GLU A 44 4.43 4.51 15.85
CA GLU A 44 5.47 5.34 16.44
C GLU A 44 6.75 5.37 15.59
N THR A 45 7.09 4.26 14.94
CA THR A 45 8.26 4.19 14.05
C THR A 45 8.06 4.91 12.72
N VAL A 46 6.83 4.95 12.20
CA VAL A 46 6.48 5.75 11.02
C VAL A 46 6.60 7.24 11.36
N GLU A 47 6.05 7.67 12.49
CA GLU A 47 6.20 9.06 12.93
C GLU A 47 7.67 9.42 13.23
N LEU A 48 8.43 8.52 13.88
CA LEU A 48 9.83 8.74 14.16
C LEU A 48 10.64 8.99 12.87
N MET A 49 10.48 8.15 11.88
CA MET A 49 11.21 8.29 10.61
C MET A 49 10.72 9.49 9.79
N ALA A 50 9.43 9.79 9.82
CA ALA A 50 8.87 10.98 9.16
C ALA A 50 9.36 12.27 9.82
N ILE A 51 9.33 12.37 11.15
CA ILE A 51 9.80 13.55 11.90
C ILE A 51 11.32 13.72 11.76
N LEU A 52 12.09 12.63 11.81
CA LEU A 52 13.52 12.68 11.51
C LEU A 52 13.79 13.26 10.10
N SER A 53 13.05 12.78 9.10
CA SER A 53 13.18 13.26 7.71
C SER A 53 12.77 14.73 7.58
N ARG A 54 11.70 15.15 8.27
CA ARG A 54 11.28 16.54 8.34
C ARG A 54 12.33 17.42 9.02
N THR A 55 12.89 16.97 10.14
CA THR A 55 13.96 17.67 10.87
C THR A 55 15.24 17.78 10.05
N ALA A 56 15.54 16.79 9.20
CA ALA A 56 16.63 16.78 8.25
C ALA A 56 16.32 17.52 6.93
N GLU A 57 15.19 18.21 6.87
CA GLU A 57 14.74 19.05 5.75
C GLU A 57 14.60 18.30 4.42
N PHE A 58 14.15 17.03 4.47
CA PHE A 58 13.77 16.29 3.27
C PHE A 58 12.48 16.89 2.71
N GLN A 59 12.55 17.49 1.54
CA GLN A 59 11.47 18.33 0.98
C GLN A 59 10.12 17.61 0.91
N GLU A 60 10.10 16.33 0.56
CA GLU A 60 8.90 15.49 0.50
C GLU A 60 8.23 15.27 1.86
N TYR A 61 8.96 15.45 2.96
CA TYR A 61 8.46 15.38 4.33
C TYR A 61 8.16 16.75 4.94
N CYS A 62 8.61 17.85 4.30
CA CYS A 62 8.45 19.21 4.80
C CYS A 62 7.17 19.90 4.33
N MET A 63 6.36 19.24 3.50
CA MET A 63 5.09 19.82 3.06
C MET A 63 4.19 20.10 4.27
N ASP A 64 3.57 21.29 4.28
CA ASP A 64 2.63 21.64 5.32
C ASP A 64 1.32 20.86 5.13
N MET A 65 0.96 20.08 6.14
CA MET A 65 -0.26 19.28 6.15
C MET A 65 -1.39 20.00 6.88
N GLY A 66 -1.13 21.20 7.37
CA GLY A 66 -2.08 21.98 8.18
C GLY A 66 -2.25 21.46 9.61
N GLY A 67 -2.96 22.23 10.40
CA GLY A 67 -3.38 21.83 11.72
C GLY A 67 -2.35 22.08 12.85
N GLN A 68 -2.78 21.78 14.07
CA GLN A 68 -1.99 22.03 15.27
C GLN A 68 -0.84 21.04 15.42
N TYR A 69 -1.03 19.79 15.00
CA TYR A 69 0.00 18.73 15.12
C TYR A 69 1.31 19.08 14.39
N THR A 70 1.22 19.66 13.19
CA THR A 70 2.40 20.13 12.45
C THR A 70 3.17 21.21 13.24
N LYS A 71 2.45 22.16 13.84
CA LYS A 71 3.05 23.23 14.66
C LYS A 71 3.69 22.68 15.92
N ASP A 72 3.04 21.74 16.60
CA ASP A 72 3.57 21.07 17.78
C ASP A 72 4.86 20.32 17.43
N THR A 73 4.87 19.60 16.31
CA THR A 73 6.04 18.88 15.79
C THR A 73 7.20 19.86 15.54
N GLU A 74 6.94 20.94 14.81
CA GLU A 74 7.98 21.93 14.51
C GLU A 74 8.54 22.59 15.75
N THR A 75 7.68 22.90 16.71
CA THR A 75 8.09 23.52 17.99
C THR A 75 8.92 22.55 18.83
N TRP A 76 8.47 21.29 18.96
CA TRP A 76 9.16 20.29 19.78
C TRP A 76 10.55 19.94 19.25
N PHE A 77 10.66 19.74 17.93
CA PHE A 77 11.89 19.26 17.31
C PHE A 77 12.82 20.39 16.83
N ALA A 78 12.42 21.67 16.87
CA ALA A 78 13.27 22.81 16.50
C ALA A 78 14.65 22.82 17.20
N PRO A 79 14.79 22.50 18.50
CA PRO A 79 16.09 22.49 19.16
C PRO A 79 17.04 21.40 18.65
N TYR A 80 16.54 20.40 17.94
CA TYR A 80 17.30 19.21 17.52
C TYR A 80 17.72 19.25 16.05
N LYS A 81 17.58 20.38 15.35
CA LYS A 81 18.00 20.55 13.95
C LYS A 81 19.50 20.32 13.72
N ASN A 82 20.31 20.46 14.76
CA ASN A 82 21.75 20.21 14.73
C ASN A 82 22.15 18.91 15.44
N HIS A 83 21.20 18.01 15.74
CA HIS A 83 21.52 16.73 16.36
C HIS A 83 22.43 15.90 15.41
N PRO A 84 23.39 15.10 15.95
CA PRO A 84 24.38 14.39 15.12
C PRO A 84 23.82 13.42 14.08
N ILE A 85 22.57 12.94 14.23
CA ILE A 85 21.95 12.11 13.21
C ILE A 85 21.53 12.92 11.98
N ILE A 86 21.27 14.22 12.10
CA ILE A 86 20.71 15.01 10.99
C ILE A 86 21.68 15.08 9.82
N SER A 87 22.93 15.51 10.06
CA SER A 87 23.95 15.53 9.02
C SER A 87 24.22 14.14 8.44
N TYR A 88 24.34 13.13 9.30
CA TYR A 88 24.50 11.74 8.87
C TYR A 88 23.33 11.27 8.00
N TYR A 89 22.10 11.60 8.34
CA TYR A 89 20.91 11.19 7.57
C TYR A 89 20.82 11.92 6.23
N GLN A 90 21.24 13.18 6.17
CA GLN A 90 21.42 13.92 4.91
C GLN A 90 22.50 13.30 4.00
N GLU A 91 23.59 12.79 4.58
CA GLU A 91 24.58 12.01 3.86
C GLU A 91 24.00 10.71 3.29
N LEU A 92 23.19 9.96 4.07
CA LEU A 92 22.52 8.76 3.58
C LEU A 92 21.60 9.06 2.39
N ARG A 93 20.90 10.21 2.43
CA ARG A 93 20.11 10.68 1.28
C ARG A 93 21.00 10.92 0.05
N SER A 94 22.08 11.62 0.24
CA SER A 94 22.95 12.07 -0.85
C SER A 94 23.71 10.93 -1.52
N TYR A 95 24.23 9.98 -0.72
CA TYR A 95 25.06 8.88 -1.22
C TYR A 95 24.29 7.62 -1.60
N PHE A 96 23.20 7.31 -0.89
CA PHE A 96 22.46 6.05 -1.06
C PHE A 96 21.03 6.28 -1.54
N GLY A 97 20.58 7.53 -1.70
CA GLY A 97 19.24 7.84 -2.18
C GLY A 97 18.14 7.54 -1.15
N ILE A 98 18.46 7.55 0.17
CA ILE A 98 17.47 7.36 1.22
C ILE A 98 16.50 8.54 1.22
N SER A 99 15.33 8.31 0.62
CA SER A 99 14.28 9.33 0.41
C SER A 99 12.96 8.64 0.08
N TYR A 100 11.86 9.37 0.15
CA TYR A 100 10.53 8.88 -0.20
C TYR A 100 10.20 7.52 0.45
N ASP A 101 9.86 6.52 -0.35
CA ASP A 101 9.49 5.16 0.03
C ASP A 101 10.57 4.41 0.84
N ALA A 102 11.87 4.68 0.61
CA ALA A 102 12.95 4.07 1.40
C ALA A 102 12.86 4.43 2.89
N VAL A 103 12.44 5.65 3.22
CA VAL A 103 12.23 6.09 4.60
C VAL A 103 11.14 5.23 5.27
N MET A 104 10.02 5.09 4.60
CA MET A 104 8.89 4.32 5.13
C MET A 104 9.14 2.81 5.13
N SER A 105 9.92 2.33 4.18
CA SER A 105 10.40 0.94 4.17
C SER A 105 11.27 0.63 5.41
N MET A 106 12.13 1.56 5.85
CA MET A 106 12.83 1.41 7.12
C MET A 106 11.85 1.47 8.30
N ALA A 107 10.94 2.43 8.32
CA ALA A 107 9.99 2.64 9.41
C ALA A 107 9.20 1.39 9.79
N ILE A 108 8.69 0.65 8.79
CA ILE A 108 7.94 -0.58 9.04
C ILE A 108 8.81 -1.75 9.50
N ASN A 109 10.13 -1.68 9.33
CA ASN A 109 11.09 -2.69 9.78
C ASN A 109 11.70 -2.36 11.15
N LEU A 110 11.23 -1.30 11.78
CA LEU A 110 11.58 -0.92 13.15
C LEU A 110 10.47 -1.27 14.13
N ALA A 111 10.84 -1.46 15.38
CA ALA A 111 9.92 -1.54 16.52
C ALA A 111 10.47 -0.71 17.67
N VAL A 112 9.55 -0.18 18.49
CA VAL A 112 9.87 0.46 19.77
C VAL A 112 9.50 -0.51 20.89
N ASP A 113 10.41 -0.67 21.84
CA ASP A 113 10.14 -1.34 23.11
C ASP A 113 10.72 -0.49 24.27
N GLY A 114 10.54 -0.92 25.51
CA GLY A 114 11.03 -0.19 26.67
C GLY A 114 12.53 0.11 26.69
N ASN A 115 13.31 -0.45 25.74
CA ASN A 115 14.75 -0.25 25.58
C ASN A 115 15.12 0.65 24.38
N GLY A 116 14.14 1.14 23.64
CA GLY A 116 14.34 2.01 22.48
C GLY A 116 13.92 1.40 21.15
N VAL A 117 14.56 1.83 20.07
CA VAL A 117 14.27 1.43 18.69
C VAL A 117 15.16 0.26 18.28
N LYS A 118 14.57 -0.78 17.71
CA LYS A 118 15.28 -1.97 17.21
C LYS A 118 14.79 -2.41 15.85
N MET A 119 15.60 -3.16 15.12
CA MET A 119 15.21 -3.83 13.89
C MET A 119 14.32 -5.05 14.15
N LEU A 120 13.34 -5.25 13.27
CA LEU A 120 12.50 -6.45 13.21
C LEU A 120 13.03 -7.50 12.24
N THR A 121 13.80 -7.08 11.23
CA THR A 121 14.40 -7.92 10.21
C THR A 121 15.91 -7.72 10.20
N ASP A 122 16.63 -8.61 9.55
CA ASP A 122 18.02 -8.36 9.20
C ASP A 122 18.13 -7.41 8.00
N LYS A 123 19.36 -7.02 7.66
CA LYS A 123 19.65 -6.10 6.56
C LYS A 123 19.12 -6.58 5.19
N SER A 124 19.06 -7.88 4.97
CA SER A 124 18.61 -8.47 3.71
C SER A 124 17.11 -8.28 3.46
N GLY A 125 16.32 -8.10 4.52
CA GLY A 125 14.89 -7.81 4.45
C GLY A 125 14.54 -6.35 4.18
N LEU A 126 15.53 -5.45 4.13
CA LEU A 126 15.33 -4.04 3.90
C LEU A 126 15.21 -3.72 2.39
N GLU A 127 14.66 -2.56 2.07
CA GLU A 127 14.68 -2.00 0.73
C GLU A 127 16.13 -1.76 0.26
N ARG A 128 16.39 -1.98 -1.01
CA ARG A 128 17.72 -2.06 -1.64
C ARG A 128 18.64 -0.89 -1.30
N ARG A 129 18.15 0.35 -1.20
CA ARG A 129 18.96 1.53 -0.88
C ARG A 129 19.62 1.44 0.50
N TRP A 130 19.02 0.70 1.43
CA TRP A 130 19.55 0.44 2.76
C TRP A 130 20.67 -0.63 2.78
N HIS A 131 20.82 -1.44 1.73
CA HIS A 131 21.80 -2.53 1.71
C HIS A 131 23.26 -2.05 1.79
N ASN A 132 23.54 -0.81 1.41
CA ASN A 132 24.89 -0.23 1.49
C ASN A 132 25.10 0.67 2.72
N VAL A 133 24.08 0.82 3.56
CA VAL A 133 24.14 1.61 4.80
C VAL A 133 24.66 0.76 5.95
N GLU A 134 25.51 1.36 6.81
CA GLU A 134 25.90 0.74 8.09
C GLU A 134 24.75 0.84 9.10
N ILE A 135 23.90 -0.20 9.10
CA ILE A 135 22.61 -0.20 9.84
C ILE A 135 22.83 -0.06 11.34
N ASP A 136 23.85 -0.69 11.92
CA ASP A 136 24.13 -0.56 13.36
C ASP A 136 24.48 0.87 13.74
N THR A 137 25.25 1.57 12.90
CA THR A 137 25.57 2.98 13.09
C THR A 137 24.32 3.85 13.00
N PHE A 138 23.46 3.57 12.04
CA PHE A 138 22.18 4.26 11.89
C PHE A 138 21.30 4.07 13.14
N LEU A 139 21.16 2.83 13.60
CA LEU A 139 20.34 2.50 14.78
C LEU A 139 20.87 3.14 16.07
N VAL A 140 22.17 3.16 16.29
CA VAL A 140 22.77 3.83 17.46
C VAL A 140 22.41 5.31 17.43
N LYS A 141 22.58 5.99 16.30
CA LYS A 141 22.23 7.41 16.15
C LYS A 141 20.72 7.67 16.27
N LEU A 142 19.89 6.78 15.70
CA LEU A 142 18.44 6.86 15.79
C LEU A 142 17.95 6.72 17.23
N ASN A 143 18.51 5.77 17.99
CA ASN A 143 18.22 5.60 19.41
C ASN A 143 18.61 6.83 20.23
N GLN A 144 19.76 7.43 19.91
CA GLN A 144 20.17 8.66 20.59
C GLN A 144 19.18 9.80 20.30
N PHE A 145 18.79 9.98 19.03
CA PHE A 145 17.77 10.97 18.66
C PHE A 145 16.43 10.71 19.37
N TYR A 146 15.96 9.46 19.38
CA TYR A 146 14.74 9.05 20.04
C TYR A 146 14.75 9.42 21.54
N THR A 147 15.88 9.17 22.22
CA THR A 147 16.06 9.44 23.65
C THR A 147 16.20 10.94 23.91
N ASP A 148 17.10 11.62 23.21
CA ASP A 148 17.44 13.03 23.44
C ASP A 148 16.26 13.97 23.14
N THR A 149 15.42 13.59 22.16
CA THR A 149 14.22 14.35 21.80
C THR A 149 13.00 14.03 22.67
N HIS A 150 13.10 13.06 23.58
CA HIS A 150 11.94 12.55 24.31
C HIS A 150 10.80 12.15 23.36
N PHE A 151 11.15 11.44 22.28
CA PHE A 151 10.21 11.15 21.19
C PHE A 151 8.96 10.41 21.67
N HIS A 152 9.13 9.43 22.53
CA HIS A 152 8.00 8.67 23.10
C HIS A 152 7.01 9.58 23.84
N ASP A 153 7.50 10.52 24.61
CA ASP A 153 6.64 11.46 25.35
C ASP A 153 5.84 12.35 24.38
N PHE A 154 6.50 12.85 23.33
CA PHE A 154 5.82 13.58 22.25
C PHE A 154 4.73 12.72 21.60
N TYR A 155 5.05 11.50 21.21
CA TYR A 155 4.10 10.59 20.57
C TYR A 155 2.91 10.27 21.48
N MET A 156 3.14 9.99 22.77
CA MET A 156 2.10 9.68 23.73
C MET A 156 1.19 10.87 24.05
N GLN A 157 1.73 12.09 24.07
CA GLN A 157 0.93 13.31 24.29
C GLN A 157 -0.14 13.52 23.20
N HIS A 158 0.06 12.98 22.00
CA HIS A 158 -0.83 13.16 20.87
C HIS A 158 -1.79 11.98 20.62
N GLN A 159 -1.85 10.96 21.50
CA GLN A 159 -2.68 9.77 21.32
C GLN A 159 -4.16 10.09 21.08
N LYS A 160 -4.74 11.03 21.82
CA LYS A 160 -6.15 11.45 21.62
C LYS A 160 -6.39 12.08 20.26
N PHE A 161 -5.42 12.84 19.77
CA PHE A 161 -5.48 13.40 18.42
C PHE A 161 -5.42 12.26 17.37
N TYR A 162 -4.47 11.32 17.49
CA TYR A 162 -4.37 10.18 16.60
C TYR A 162 -5.67 9.37 16.56
N GLU A 163 -6.20 8.98 17.70
CA GLU A 163 -7.48 8.24 17.81
C GLU A 163 -8.63 8.96 17.10
N SER A 164 -8.72 10.27 17.24
CA SER A 164 -9.74 11.08 16.55
C SER A 164 -9.60 11.03 15.04
N VAL A 165 -8.37 11.14 14.53
CA VAL A 165 -8.09 11.11 13.08
C VAL A 165 -8.30 9.70 12.52
N LEU A 166 -7.83 8.66 13.22
CA LEU A 166 -8.04 7.26 12.80
C LEU A 166 -9.54 6.95 12.67
N LYS A 167 -10.35 7.37 13.66
CA LYS A 167 -11.79 7.20 13.61
C LYS A 167 -12.43 7.93 12.42
N THR A 168 -11.94 9.13 12.10
CA THR A 168 -12.41 9.88 10.93
C THR A 168 -12.06 9.16 9.65
N TYR A 169 -10.84 8.64 9.52
CA TYR A 169 -10.40 7.87 8.37
C TYR A 169 -11.24 6.59 8.21
N GLU A 170 -11.44 5.84 9.29
CA GLU A 170 -12.30 4.65 9.30
C GLU A 170 -13.73 4.97 8.83
N THR A 171 -14.30 6.07 9.32
CA THR A 171 -15.67 6.46 8.96
C THR A 171 -15.77 6.97 7.53
N ASN A 172 -14.85 7.84 7.11
CA ASN A 172 -14.99 8.58 5.85
C ASN A 172 -14.34 7.87 4.66
N VAL A 173 -13.21 7.17 4.88
CA VAL A 173 -12.44 6.55 3.80
C VAL A 173 -12.73 5.06 3.68
N MET A 174 -12.66 4.31 4.79
CA MET A 174 -12.79 2.86 4.76
C MET A 174 -14.19 2.37 4.33
N GLN A 175 -15.23 3.22 4.40
CA GLN A 175 -16.55 2.88 3.84
C GLN A 175 -16.51 2.59 2.34
N TYR A 176 -15.53 3.11 1.62
CA TYR A 176 -15.35 2.88 0.18
C TYR A 176 -14.41 1.71 -0.13
N PHE A 177 -13.85 1.07 0.91
CA PHE A 177 -12.90 -0.02 0.75
C PHE A 177 -13.58 -1.38 0.92
N HIS A 178 -13.64 -2.16 -0.16
CA HIS A 178 -14.26 -3.48 -0.23
C HIS A 178 -13.20 -4.56 -0.47
N GLN A 179 -12.71 -5.14 0.63
CA GLN A 179 -11.62 -6.12 0.60
C GLN A 179 -11.97 -7.37 -0.23
N ASP A 180 -13.25 -7.78 -0.26
CA ASP A 180 -13.75 -8.92 -1.02
C ASP A 180 -13.69 -8.73 -2.56
N TRP A 181 -13.49 -7.49 -3.01
CA TRP A 181 -13.29 -7.21 -4.44
C TRP A 181 -11.99 -7.81 -4.97
N TYR A 182 -10.92 -7.80 -4.19
CA TYR A 182 -9.59 -8.24 -4.63
C TYR A 182 -9.57 -9.71 -5.07
N PRO A 183 -9.97 -10.71 -4.26
CA PRO A 183 -10.02 -12.10 -4.73
C PRO A 183 -11.00 -12.29 -5.90
N ARG A 184 -12.09 -11.54 -5.95
CA ARG A 184 -13.03 -11.60 -7.08
C ARG A 184 -12.40 -11.09 -8.36
N PHE A 185 -11.73 -9.94 -8.33
CA PHE A 185 -11.13 -9.33 -9.52
C PHE A 185 -9.85 -10.06 -9.93
N TYR A 186 -8.90 -10.24 -9.02
CA TYR A 186 -7.62 -10.88 -9.35
C TYR A 186 -7.71 -12.38 -9.55
N GLY A 187 -8.72 -13.03 -8.99
CA GLY A 187 -8.92 -14.49 -9.05
C GLY A 187 -7.96 -15.28 -8.17
N THR A 188 -7.32 -14.62 -7.23
CA THR A 188 -6.39 -15.20 -6.26
C THR A 188 -6.71 -14.65 -4.88
N GLU A 189 -6.69 -15.52 -3.87
CA GLU A 189 -6.82 -15.06 -2.50
C GLU A 189 -5.57 -14.27 -2.09
N PRO A 190 -5.72 -13.16 -1.35
CA PRO A 190 -4.58 -12.45 -0.82
C PRO A 190 -3.82 -13.34 0.17
N THR A 191 -2.55 -13.56 -0.08
CA THR A 191 -1.65 -14.24 0.87
C THR A 191 -1.03 -13.26 1.86
N ASP A 192 -1.12 -11.98 1.55
CA ASP A 192 -0.50 -10.89 2.27
C ASP A 192 -1.48 -10.30 3.31
N LEU A 193 -0.95 -9.81 4.43
CA LEU A 193 -1.71 -9.06 5.43
C LEU A 193 -1.67 -7.58 5.07
N PHE A 194 -2.83 -7.00 4.82
CA PHE A 194 -2.95 -5.57 4.53
C PHE A 194 -3.05 -4.75 5.82
N ARG A 195 -2.29 -3.66 5.88
CA ARG A 195 -2.28 -2.69 6.97
C ARG A 195 -2.42 -1.28 6.45
N VAL A 196 -3.23 -0.48 7.12
CA VAL A 196 -3.36 0.96 6.85
C VAL A 196 -2.75 1.73 8.01
N VAL A 197 -1.73 2.51 7.74
CA VAL A 197 -1.05 3.35 8.73
C VAL A 197 -1.20 4.81 8.32
N ILE A 198 -1.67 5.65 9.25
CA ILE A 198 -1.71 7.09 9.03
C ILE A 198 -0.38 7.69 9.45
N GLY A 199 0.31 8.34 8.49
CA GLY A 199 1.53 9.10 8.71
C GLY A 199 1.22 10.58 8.86
N PHE A 200 1.31 11.10 10.07
CA PHE A 200 0.88 12.47 10.40
C PHE A 200 1.87 13.53 9.95
N THR A 201 3.13 13.15 9.75
CA THR A 201 4.22 14.06 9.34
C THR A 201 4.96 13.62 8.08
N ASN A 202 4.44 12.65 7.34
CA ASN A 202 5.08 12.18 6.10
C ASN A 202 4.80 13.07 4.86
N GLY A 203 4.43 14.32 5.08
CA GLY A 203 4.08 15.26 4.01
C GLY A 203 2.81 14.83 3.28
N ALA A 204 2.70 15.14 2.00
CA ALA A 204 1.57 14.69 1.18
C ALA A 204 1.77 13.26 0.62
N GLY A 205 2.87 12.60 0.98
CA GLY A 205 3.26 11.32 0.42
C GLY A 205 2.40 10.17 0.93
N ASN A 206 2.05 9.26 0.01
CA ASN A 206 1.51 7.95 0.34
C ASN A 206 2.55 6.91 -0.10
N TYR A 207 2.67 5.83 0.66
CA TYR A 207 3.74 4.84 0.43
C TYR A 207 3.22 3.43 0.67
N GLY A 208 3.56 2.50 -0.23
CA GLY A 208 3.17 1.10 -0.19
C GLY A 208 4.32 0.13 0.14
N PRO A 209 5.08 0.30 1.24
CA PRO A 209 6.13 -0.63 1.56
C PRO A 209 5.57 -1.97 2.03
N SER A 210 6.41 -3.00 1.94
CA SER A 210 6.08 -4.32 2.49
C SER A 210 7.24 -4.88 3.29
N ARG A 211 6.94 -5.78 4.24
CA ARG A 211 7.95 -6.55 4.96
C ARG A 211 7.57 -8.01 5.06
N GLN A 212 8.57 -8.85 5.18
CA GLN A 212 8.42 -10.28 5.42
C GLN A 212 9.15 -10.66 6.71
N LEU A 213 8.38 -10.94 7.75
CA LEU A 213 8.97 -11.49 9.00
C LEU A 213 9.08 -13.01 8.89
N PRO A 214 10.08 -13.63 9.56
CA PRO A 214 10.24 -15.07 9.53
C PRO A 214 8.98 -15.80 10.01
N ASN A 215 8.54 -16.78 9.23
CA ASN A 215 7.38 -17.63 9.52
C ASN A 215 6.03 -16.87 9.69
N GLN A 216 5.93 -15.66 9.14
CA GLN A 216 4.69 -14.89 9.11
C GLN A 216 4.27 -14.60 7.66
N PRO A 217 3.00 -14.36 7.38
CA PRO A 217 2.59 -13.81 6.09
C PRO A 217 3.31 -12.49 5.81
N LYS A 218 3.50 -12.18 4.53
CA LYS A 218 4.01 -10.87 4.12
C LYS A 218 3.00 -9.80 4.54
N GLU A 219 3.50 -8.73 5.12
CA GLU A 219 2.69 -7.55 5.45
C GLU A 219 2.88 -6.48 4.36
N VAL A 220 1.77 -5.97 3.87
CA VAL A 220 1.71 -4.87 2.89
C VAL A 220 1.06 -3.67 3.55
N PHE A 221 1.75 -2.56 3.52
CA PHE A 221 1.32 -1.34 4.19
C PHE A 221 0.86 -0.31 3.18
N ALA A 222 -0.30 0.30 3.43
CA ALA A 222 -0.65 1.59 2.87
C ALA A 222 -0.38 2.64 3.95
N ILE A 223 0.76 3.34 3.85
CA ILE A 223 1.08 4.47 4.73
C ILE A 223 0.51 5.71 4.08
N CYS A 224 -0.64 6.17 4.59
CA CYS A 224 -1.40 7.28 4.03
C CYS A 224 -1.07 8.59 4.73
N GLY A 225 -0.77 9.63 3.96
CA GLY A 225 -0.46 10.95 4.50
C GLY A 225 -1.69 11.61 5.14
N TYR A 226 -1.50 12.14 6.35
CA TYR A 226 -2.49 12.98 7.02
C TYR A 226 -2.69 14.28 6.23
N ARG A 227 -3.93 14.67 6.05
CA ARG A 227 -4.29 15.94 5.43
C ARG A 227 -5.50 16.56 6.11
N VAL A 228 -5.48 17.87 6.18
CA VAL A 228 -6.60 18.70 6.62
C VAL A 228 -7.12 19.47 5.41
N ASP A 229 -8.43 19.45 5.22
CA ASP A 229 -9.08 20.31 4.24
C ASP A 229 -8.90 21.77 4.66
N GLU A 230 -8.35 22.60 3.77
CA GLU A 230 -8.00 23.99 4.08
C GLU A 230 -9.25 24.86 4.35
N ASN A 231 -10.40 24.52 3.80
CA ASN A 231 -11.63 25.28 3.94
C ASN A 231 -12.37 24.97 5.24
N THR A 232 -12.33 23.69 5.66
CA THR A 232 -13.12 23.20 6.78
C THR A 232 -12.28 22.93 8.04
N GLY A 233 -10.97 22.80 7.89
CA GLY A 233 -10.07 22.43 8.97
C GLY A 233 -10.22 20.99 9.46
N LYS A 234 -10.95 20.13 8.73
CA LYS A 234 -11.20 18.74 9.10
C LYS A 234 -10.32 17.77 8.33
N ALA A 235 -9.88 16.71 9.00
CA ALA A 235 -9.14 15.64 8.37
C ALA A 235 -10.09 14.76 7.53
N TYR A 236 -9.65 14.38 6.33
CA TYR A 236 -10.32 13.40 5.46
C TYR A 236 -11.83 13.66 5.26
N GLU A 237 -12.26 14.93 5.18
CA GLU A 237 -13.68 15.27 5.04
C GLU A 237 -14.28 14.68 3.77
N ASN A 238 -13.57 14.75 2.66
CA ASN A 238 -13.92 14.04 1.42
C ASN A 238 -13.18 12.70 1.35
N GLY A 239 -13.67 11.70 2.07
CA GLY A 239 -13.03 10.38 2.17
C GLY A 239 -12.85 9.66 0.82
N LEU A 240 -13.66 10.02 -0.18
CA LEU A 240 -13.58 9.43 -1.50
C LEU A 240 -12.25 9.73 -2.21
N ASP A 241 -11.72 10.95 -2.06
CA ASP A 241 -10.45 11.35 -2.68
C ASP A 241 -9.25 10.57 -2.12
N TYR A 242 -9.41 10.00 -0.93
CA TYR A 242 -8.38 9.18 -0.29
C TYR A 242 -8.58 7.68 -0.55
N ALA A 243 -9.79 7.26 -0.86
CA ALA A 243 -10.10 5.85 -1.10
C ALA A 243 -9.40 5.32 -2.35
N SER A 244 -9.33 6.09 -3.44
CA SER A 244 -8.62 5.70 -4.66
C SER A 244 -7.14 5.43 -4.40
N THR A 245 -6.49 6.24 -3.57
CA THR A 245 -5.09 6.04 -3.15
C THR A 245 -4.92 4.73 -2.37
N LEU A 246 -5.80 4.46 -1.40
CA LEU A 246 -5.76 3.22 -0.63
C LEU A 246 -5.91 1.98 -1.52
N ILE A 247 -6.87 2.03 -2.43
CA ILE A 247 -7.13 0.97 -3.41
C ILE A 247 -5.90 0.77 -4.31
N HIS A 248 -5.27 1.87 -4.74
CA HIS A 248 -4.06 1.88 -5.55
C HIS A 248 -2.91 1.12 -4.86
N GLU A 249 -2.60 1.47 -3.60
CA GLU A 249 -1.48 0.85 -2.87
C GLU A 249 -1.67 -0.66 -2.69
N PHE A 250 -2.90 -1.11 -2.43
CA PHE A 250 -3.15 -2.54 -2.30
C PHE A 250 -3.17 -3.30 -3.64
N ASN A 251 -3.51 -2.63 -4.75
CA ASN A 251 -3.42 -3.24 -6.07
C ASN A 251 -1.98 -3.64 -6.43
N HIS A 252 -0.97 -2.93 -5.93
CA HIS A 252 0.43 -3.27 -6.18
C HIS A 252 0.80 -4.69 -5.76
N SER A 253 0.22 -5.22 -4.68
CA SER A 253 0.47 -6.58 -4.20
C SER A 253 0.09 -7.65 -5.21
N PHE A 254 -0.94 -7.38 -6.01
CA PHE A 254 -1.45 -8.31 -7.03
C PHE A 254 -0.85 -8.08 -8.41
N VAL A 255 -0.54 -6.84 -8.74
CA VAL A 255 -0.08 -6.44 -10.08
C VAL A 255 1.42 -6.61 -10.24
N ASN A 256 2.22 -6.17 -9.25
CA ASN A 256 3.68 -6.15 -9.40
C ASN A 256 4.30 -7.52 -9.72
N PRO A 257 3.84 -8.64 -9.13
CA PRO A 257 4.36 -9.97 -9.48
C PRO A 257 4.09 -10.40 -10.92
N LEU A 258 3.07 -9.83 -11.58
CA LEU A 258 2.69 -10.21 -12.95
C LEU A 258 3.67 -9.69 -14.00
N TYR A 259 4.38 -8.60 -13.71
CA TYR A 259 5.42 -8.10 -14.61
C TYR A 259 6.50 -9.13 -14.87
N GLU A 260 7.01 -9.78 -13.82
CA GLU A 260 8.14 -10.71 -13.90
C GLU A 260 7.87 -11.89 -14.86
N THR A 261 6.64 -12.37 -14.91
CA THR A 261 6.24 -13.48 -15.79
C THR A 261 6.14 -13.08 -17.27
N HIS A 262 6.11 -11.78 -17.57
CA HIS A 262 5.96 -11.24 -18.93
C HIS A 262 7.06 -10.21 -19.28
N ALA A 263 8.14 -10.17 -18.50
CA ALA A 263 9.18 -9.13 -18.58
C ALA A 263 9.78 -8.99 -19.98
N GLU A 264 10.08 -10.08 -20.67
CA GLU A 264 10.65 -10.05 -22.04
C GLU A 264 9.73 -9.35 -23.04
N GLN A 265 8.42 -9.55 -22.92
CA GLN A 265 7.43 -8.94 -23.82
C GLN A 265 7.15 -7.48 -23.42
N LEU A 266 7.16 -7.18 -22.13
CA LEU A 266 6.83 -5.88 -21.58
C LEU A 266 7.99 -4.88 -21.66
N ALA A 267 9.25 -5.32 -21.59
CA ALA A 267 10.39 -4.43 -21.61
C ALA A 267 10.42 -3.48 -22.82
N PRO A 268 10.29 -3.95 -24.06
CA PRO A 268 10.28 -3.06 -25.22
C PRO A 268 9.02 -2.19 -25.33
N ILE A 269 7.90 -2.62 -24.71
CA ILE A 269 6.67 -1.84 -24.62
C ILE A 269 6.86 -0.71 -23.62
N GLY A 270 7.33 -1.03 -22.41
CA GLY A 270 7.56 -0.07 -21.33
C GLY A 270 8.55 1.01 -21.73
N GLU A 271 9.62 0.66 -22.45
CA GLU A 271 10.58 1.63 -22.97
C GLU A 271 9.92 2.65 -23.92
N LYS A 272 9.09 2.19 -24.84
CA LYS A 272 8.37 3.06 -25.78
C LYS A 272 7.32 3.92 -25.07
N LEU A 273 6.58 3.38 -24.12
CA LEU A 273 5.60 4.13 -23.33
C LEU A 273 6.28 5.21 -22.48
N LEU A 274 7.39 4.86 -21.81
CA LEU A 274 8.19 5.80 -21.05
C LEU A 274 8.72 6.94 -21.92
N ASN A 275 9.26 6.64 -23.10
CA ASN A 275 9.76 7.65 -24.03
C ASN A 275 8.64 8.54 -24.57
N LEU A 276 7.48 7.96 -24.91
CA LEU A 276 6.33 8.70 -25.43
C LEU A 276 5.78 9.71 -24.41
N SER A 277 5.80 9.37 -23.13
CA SER A 277 5.28 10.17 -22.03
C SER A 277 6.36 10.70 -21.08
N TYR A 278 7.60 10.80 -21.55
CA TYR A 278 8.80 11.06 -20.73
C TYR A 278 8.63 12.23 -19.76
N ARG A 279 8.13 13.39 -20.22
CA ARG A 279 8.00 14.60 -19.39
C ARG A 279 7.02 14.36 -18.22
N GLY A 280 5.87 13.78 -18.49
CA GLY A 280 4.88 13.49 -17.46
C GLY A 280 5.33 12.37 -16.52
N MET A 281 5.99 11.33 -17.01
CA MET A 281 6.55 10.27 -16.18
C MET A 281 7.68 10.78 -15.28
N ASN A 282 8.60 11.59 -15.82
CA ASN A 282 9.69 12.15 -15.04
C ASN A 282 9.22 13.14 -13.97
N SER A 283 8.14 13.91 -14.20
CA SER A 283 7.57 14.80 -13.18
C SER A 283 6.98 14.04 -11.97
N GLN A 284 6.62 12.76 -12.16
CA GLN A 284 6.15 11.85 -11.11
C GLN A 284 7.26 10.94 -10.56
N ALA A 285 8.53 11.21 -10.91
CA ALA A 285 9.68 10.37 -10.58
C ALA A 285 9.66 8.95 -11.17
N TYR A 286 8.81 8.67 -12.16
CA TYR A 286 8.75 7.38 -12.86
C TYR A 286 9.82 7.33 -13.96
N ARG A 287 10.96 6.72 -13.62
CA ARG A 287 12.15 6.71 -14.47
C ARG A 287 12.53 5.35 -15.01
N ASN A 288 11.75 4.33 -14.71
CA ASN A 288 12.02 2.97 -15.18
C ASN A 288 10.75 2.32 -15.75
N ILE A 289 10.98 1.34 -16.63
CA ILE A 289 9.92 0.67 -17.38
C ILE A 289 9.01 -0.17 -16.49
N ILE A 290 9.55 -0.79 -15.45
CA ILE A 290 8.80 -1.65 -14.54
C ILE A 290 7.74 -0.82 -13.82
N THR A 291 8.14 0.35 -13.31
CA THR A 291 7.22 1.29 -12.67
C THR A 291 6.12 1.71 -13.63
N VAL A 292 6.45 2.14 -14.85
CA VAL A 292 5.44 2.60 -15.83
C VAL A 292 4.42 1.50 -16.15
N ILE A 293 4.86 0.25 -16.32
CA ILE A 293 3.95 -0.86 -16.62
C ILE A 293 3.08 -1.21 -15.41
N ASN A 294 3.69 -1.37 -14.23
CA ASN A 294 2.94 -1.71 -13.02
C ASN A 294 1.91 -0.62 -12.68
N GLU A 295 2.31 0.63 -12.68
CA GLU A 295 1.42 1.78 -12.48
C GLU A 295 0.27 1.81 -13.49
N SER A 296 0.54 1.47 -14.76
CA SER A 296 -0.52 1.42 -15.78
C SER A 296 -1.63 0.44 -15.38
N VAL A 297 -1.28 -0.77 -14.95
CA VAL A 297 -2.25 -1.81 -14.60
C VAL A 297 -2.91 -1.52 -13.25
N VAL A 298 -2.14 -1.05 -12.26
CA VAL A 298 -2.65 -0.64 -10.94
C VAL A 298 -3.72 0.44 -11.09
N ARG A 299 -3.44 1.51 -11.83
CA ARG A 299 -4.35 2.64 -12.06
C ARG A 299 -5.59 2.23 -12.83
N ALA A 300 -5.45 1.38 -13.85
CA ALA A 300 -6.59 0.82 -14.55
C ALA A 300 -7.47 -0.04 -13.64
N ALA A 301 -6.87 -0.83 -12.75
CA ALA A 301 -7.60 -1.63 -11.76
C ALA A 301 -8.35 -0.76 -10.74
N VAL A 302 -7.81 0.41 -10.34
CA VAL A 302 -8.55 1.40 -9.52
C VAL A 302 -9.84 1.83 -10.22
N ILE A 303 -9.77 2.16 -11.51
CA ILE A 303 -10.96 2.58 -12.29
C ILE A 303 -11.99 1.44 -12.37
N ILE A 304 -11.55 0.19 -12.60
CA ILE A 304 -12.47 -0.96 -12.58
C ILE A 304 -13.10 -1.13 -11.19
N TYR A 305 -12.28 -1.02 -10.13
CA TYR A 305 -12.79 -1.06 -8.76
C TYR A 305 -13.91 -0.03 -8.54
N MET A 306 -13.70 1.21 -8.94
CA MET A 306 -14.68 2.29 -8.81
C MET A 306 -15.97 1.99 -9.56
N GLN A 307 -15.87 1.45 -10.79
CA GLN A 307 -17.03 1.04 -11.60
C GLN A 307 -17.86 -0.06 -10.93
N GLU A 308 -17.23 -0.98 -10.21
CA GLU A 308 -17.87 -2.15 -9.61
C GLU A 308 -18.35 -1.93 -8.16
N ASN A 309 -17.92 -0.84 -7.50
CA ASN A 309 -18.17 -0.61 -6.09
C ASN A 309 -18.93 0.70 -5.79
N GLY A 310 -19.84 1.09 -6.67
CA GLY A 310 -20.85 2.12 -6.40
C GLY A 310 -20.40 3.58 -6.52
N PHE A 311 -19.23 3.84 -7.11
CA PHE A 311 -18.82 5.20 -7.45
C PHE A 311 -19.65 5.73 -8.62
N THR A 312 -19.94 7.03 -8.64
CA THR A 312 -20.73 7.62 -9.71
C THR A 312 -19.96 7.66 -11.03
N ALA A 313 -20.70 7.76 -12.14
CA ALA A 313 -20.08 7.87 -13.47
C ALA A 313 -19.17 9.10 -13.59
N GLU A 314 -19.52 10.20 -12.90
CA GLU A 314 -18.73 11.43 -12.86
C GLU A 314 -17.41 11.21 -12.12
N GLN A 315 -17.41 10.49 -11.00
CA GLN A 315 -16.21 10.16 -10.23
C GLN A 315 -15.27 9.24 -11.02
N VAL A 316 -15.81 8.19 -11.63
CA VAL A 316 -15.04 7.29 -12.51
C VAL A 316 -14.42 8.05 -13.68
N LYS A 317 -15.19 9.00 -14.25
CA LYS A 317 -14.72 9.83 -15.36
C LYS A 317 -13.63 10.81 -14.90
N ALA A 318 -13.78 11.41 -13.72
CA ALA A 318 -12.76 12.28 -13.14
C ALA A 318 -11.44 11.51 -12.93
N GLU A 319 -11.51 10.34 -12.31
CA GLU A 319 -10.33 9.46 -12.13
C GLU A 319 -9.66 9.13 -13.47
N MET A 320 -10.43 8.79 -14.51
CA MET A 320 -9.88 8.53 -15.85
C MET A 320 -9.12 9.75 -16.39
N TYR A 321 -9.66 10.96 -16.25
CA TYR A 321 -9.00 12.18 -16.70
C TYR A 321 -7.74 12.51 -15.89
N ASP A 322 -7.76 12.25 -14.58
CA ASP A 322 -6.60 12.42 -13.73
C ASP A 322 -5.46 11.49 -14.16
N GLN A 323 -5.77 10.24 -14.52
CA GLN A 323 -4.76 9.31 -15.03
C GLN A 323 -4.18 9.77 -16.40
N ILE A 324 -5.01 10.30 -17.29
CA ILE A 324 -4.55 10.89 -18.55
C ILE A 324 -3.70 12.15 -18.26
N GLY A 325 -4.13 12.99 -17.32
CA GLY A 325 -3.35 14.15 -16.84
C GLY A 325 -1.99 13.77 -16.25
N CYS A 326 -1.90 12.60 -15.63
CA CYS A 326 -0.66 11.96 -15.18
C CYS A 326 0.13 11.29 -16.32
N ALA A 327 -0.19 11.58 -17.57
CA ALA A 327 0.47 11.10 -18.79
C ALA A 327 0.30 9.59 -19.09
N PHE A 328 -0.67 8.92 -18.48
CA PHE A 328 -1.07 7.56 -18.84
C PHE A 328 -2.12 7.59 -19.97
N ASN A 329 -1.72 8.08 -21.15
CA ASN A 329 -2.62 8.32 -22.27
C ASN A 329 -3.29 7.06 -22.84
N TRP A 330 -2.76 5.88 -22.52
CA TRP A 330 -3.32 4.55 -22.90
C TRP A 330 -4.37 4.03 -21.91
N MET A 331 -4.71 4.81 -20.89
CA MET A 331 -5.64 4.39 -19.84
C MET A 331 -7.02 3.98 -20.36
N PRO A 332 -7.65 4.69 -21.32
CA PRO A 332 -8.96 4.29 -21.85
C PRO A 332 -8.94 2.88 -22.48
N GLU A 333 -7.92 2.55 -23.26
CA GLU A 333 -7.78 1.25 -23.92
C GLU A 333 -7.51 0.15 -22.89
N LEU A 334 -6.69 0.46 -21.88
CA LEU A 334 -6.35 -0.49 -20.84
C LEU A 334 -7.55 -0.79 -19.93
N VAL A 335 -8.31 0.22 -19.55
CA VAL A 335 -9.56 0.04 -18.79
C VAL A 335 -10.59 -0.75 -19.59
N SER A 336 -10.76 -0.45 -20.89
CA SER A 336 -11.63 -1.25 -21.78
C SER A 336 -11.20 -2.71 -21.85
N THR A 337 -9.90 -2.97 -21.85
CA THR A 337 -9.33 -4.32 -21.83
C THR A 337 -9.65 -5.03 -20.51
N LEU A 338 -9.51 -4.35 -19.37
CA LEU A 338 -9.88 -4.93 -18.06
C LEU A 338 -11.39 -5.14 -17.92
N GLN A 339 -12.22 -4.28 -18.50
CA GLN A 339 -13.67 -4.51 -18.57
C GLN A 339 -14.03 -5.76 -19.37
N ASP A 340 -13.27 -6.08 -20.43
CA ASP A 340 -13.43 -7.34 -21.15
C ASP A 340 -13.05 -8.54 -20.29
N TYR A 341 -11.97 -8.43 -19.51
CA TYR A 341 -11.60 -9.45 -18.54
C TYR A 341 -12.73 -9.74 -17.54
N THR A 342 -13.35 -8.72 -16.97
CA THR A 342 -14.43 -8.91 -15.97
C THR A 342 -15.65 -9.61 -16.57
N LYS A 343 -15.92 -9.45 -17.89
CA LYS A 343 -17.00 -10.13 -18.62
C LYS A 343 -16.69 -11.58 -18.98
N HIS A 344 -15.42 -11.95 -19.02
CA HIS A 344 -14.97 -13.28 -19.50
C HIS A 344 -14.31 -14.13 -18.41
N ARG A 345 -14.75 -13.97 -17.15
CA ARG A 345 -14.24 -14.70 -15.97
C ARG A 345 -14.43 -16.22 -16.05
N ASN A 346 -15.34 -16.70 -16.87
CA ASN A 346 -15.51 -18.12 -17.16
C ASN A 346 -14.30 -18.70 -17.92
N ARG A 347 -13.66 -17.91 -18.79
CA ARG A 347 -12.50 -18.27 -19.59
C ARG A 347 -11.18 -17.95 -18.87
N TYR A 348 -11.10 -16.77 -18.25
CA TYR A 348 -9.91 -16.29 -17.54
C TYR A 348 -10.20 -16.26 -16.04
N LYS A 349 -9.66 -17.22 -15.30
CA LYS A 349 -9.92 -17.35 -13.87
C LYS A 349 -9.18 -16.31 -13.04
N THR A 350 -7.98 -15.93 -13.49
CA THR A 350 -7.12 -14.96 -12.82
C THR A 350 -6.73 -13.83 -13.78
N LEU A 351 -6.31 -12.68 -13.20
CA LEU A 351 -5.72 -11.61 -14.01
C LEU A 351 -4.42 -12.08 -14.69
N ALA A 352 -3.67 -12.98 -14.06
CA ALA A 352 -2.50 -13.60 -14.65
C ALA A 352 -2.83 -14.33 -15.95
N ASP A 353 -3.94 -15.09 -16.00
CA ASP A 353 -4.40 -15.77 -17.24
C ASP A 353 -4.74 -14.77 -18.36
N TYR A 354 -5.20 -13.57 -17.99
CA TYR A 354 -5.60 -12.53 -18.93
C TYR A 354 -4.46 -11.59 -19.32
N TYR A 355 -3.35 -11.60 -18.58
CA TYR A 355 -2.25 -10.65 -18.75
C TYR A 355 -1.68 -10.57 -20.18
N PRO A 356 -1.63 -11.66 -21.00
CA PRO A 356 -1.28 -11.58 -22.41
C PRO A 356 -2.17 -10.63 -23.25
N GLU A 357 -3.44 -10.45 -22.89
CA GLU A 357 -4.33 -9.50 -23.56
C GLU A 357 -4.00 -8.04 -23.18
N ILE A 358 -3.52 -7.81 -21.95
CA ILE A 358 -2.98 -6.51 -21.52
C ILE A 358 -1.73 -6.15 -22.35
N VAL A 359 -0.82 -7.10 -22.52
CA VAL A 359 0.38 -6.94 -23.37
C VAL A 359 0.00 -6.57 -24.81
N LYS A 360 -1.01 -7.26 -25.38
CA LYS A 360 -1.53 -6.96 -26.73
C LYS A 360 -2.15 -5.57 -26.80
N CYS A 361 -2.92 -5.17 -25.77
CA CYS A 361 -3.53 -3.84 -25.69
C CYS A 361 -2.47 -2.74 -25.77
N LEU A 362 -1.46 -2.81 -24.91
CA LEU A 362 -0.38 -1.82 -24.89
C LEU A 362 0.43 -1.80 -26.20
N SER A 363 0.69 -2.97 -26.78
CA SER A 363 1.36 -3.09 -28.07
C SER A 363 0.56 -2.46 -29.21
N LYS A 364 -0.76 -2.66 -29.19
CA LYS A 364 -1.68 -2.09 -30.19
C LYS A 364 -1.73 -0.57 -30.07
N TYR A 365 -1.88 -0.04 -28.84
CA TYR A 365 -1.86 1.38 -28.57
C TYR A 365 -0.59 2.05 -29.15
N LEU A 366 0.59 1.50 -28.84
CA LEU A 366 1.86 2.01 -29.38
C LEU A 366 1.90 2.04 -30.90
N LYS A 367 1.41 0.97 -31.55
CA LYS A 367 1.38 0.89 -33.00
C LYS A 367 0.45 1.94 -33.64
N GLU A 368 -0.67 2.22 -33.01
CA GLU A 368 -1.64 3.24 -33.47
C GLU A 368 -1.09 4.64 -33.25
N GLU A 369 -0.47 4.90 -32.08
CA GLU A 369 0.12 6.18 -31.75
C GLU A 369 1.33 6.52 -32.64
N THR A 370 2.21 5.55 -32.91
CA THR A 370 3.32 5.74 -33.85
C THR A 370 2.79 6.16 -35.24
N LYS A 371 1.75 5.50 -35.75
CA LYS A 371 1.14 5.89 -37.02
C LYS A 371 0.52 7.28 -37.01
N ARG A 372 0.01 7.72 -35.86
CA ARG A 372 -0.56 9.06 -35.70
C ARG A 372 0.53 10.15 -35.76
N ILE A 373 1.69 9.88 -35.14
CA ILE A 373 2.83 10.80 -35.12
C ILE A 373 3.50 10.88 -36.50
N GLU A 374 3.57 9.76 -37.22
CA GLU A 374 4.21 9.68 -38.56
C GLU A 374 3.35 10.22 -39.71
N LYS A 375 2.07 10.52 -39.47
CA LYS A 375 1.23 11.18 -40.50
C LYS A 375 1.64 12.62 -40.66
N PRO A 376 2.08 13.06 -41.86
CA PRO A 376 2.30 14.49 -42.11
C PRO A 376 0.98 15.25 -41.93
N LEU A 377 1.09 16.45 -41.33
CA LEU A 377 0.00 17.43 -41.18
C LEU A 377 -0.54 17.85 -42.54
#